data_945fc94fad407292613714b194e4d078
#
_entry.id   945fc94fad407292613714b194e4d078
#
_cell.length_a   1.000
_cell.length_b   1.000
_cell.length_c   1.000
_cell.angle_alpha   90.00
_cell.angle_beta   90.00
_cell.angle_gamma   90.00
#
_symmetry.space_group_name_H-M   'P 1'
#
loop_
_entity.id
_entity.type
_entity.pdbx_description
1 polymer ?
#
loop_
_entity_poly.entity_id
_entity_poly.type
_entity_poly.pdbx_seq_one_letter_code
_entity_poly.pdbx_strand_id
1 'polypeptide(L)'
;MAHFLGEEGFRNIGYWPPGTLDQNQASEQLQDYLLNYIPEKKGRILDVACGLGATTRRLLKHYPAENVWAINISEKQIESTRTLAPGCHALVMNAVEMTFEDAFFDSIICIEAAFHFETRRKFLEDAQRILKPGGRLVLSDTLFSAAARHTQFPQLLPSPENHLESVDAYRKLFEEVGFRSVVVEELRDLIWKPHFLRFVTVLHERFADREIGIVQLMENLAMYYELDAMTGPWVVACAEK
;
A
#
# COMPACT_ATOMS: atom_id res chain seq x y z
N MET A 1 -11.61 3.99 -12.96
CA MET A 1 -10.51 3.96 -11.99
C MET A 1 -9.19 3.39 -12.56
N ALA A 2 -9.19 2.34 -13.38
CA ALA A 2 -7.93 1.76 -13.89
C ALA A 2 -6.99 2.77 -14.57
N HIS A 3 -7.51 3.74 -15.30
CA HIS A 3 -6.71 4.77 -15.98
C HIS A 3 -5.99 5.76 -15.05
N PHE A 4 -6.33 5.81 -13.76
CA PHE A 4 -5.73 6.74 -12.79
C PHE A 4 -4.62 6.11 -11.95
N LEU A 5 -4.52 4.77 -11.96
CA LEU A 5 -3.52 4.00 -11.23
C LEU A 5 -2.34 3.53 -12.13
N GLY A 6 -2.28 4.04 -13.37
CA GLY A 6 -1.27 3.64 -14.34
C GLY A 6 -1.56 2.29 -15.04
N GLU A 7 -0.91 2.10 -16.17
CA GLU A 7 -1.13 0.90 -17.02
C GLU A 7 -0.30 -0.31 -16.59
N GLU A 8 0.73 -0.10 -15.77
CA GLU A 8 1.71 -1.14 -15.41
C GLU A 8 1.26 -2.09 -14.29
N GLY A 9 0.02 -1.97 -13.82
CA GLY A 9 -0.55 -2.90 -12.82
C GLY A 9 -0.29 -2.53 -11.37
N PHE A 10 0.23 -1.34 -11.06
CA PHE A 10 0.25 -0.79 -9.71
C PHE A 10 -1.17 -0.52 -9.21
N ARG A 11 -1.35 -0.62 -7.89
CA ARG A 11 -2.64 -0.37 -7.20
C ARG A 11 -2.50 0.63 -6.05
N ASN A 12 -1.38 1.34 -6.00
CA ASN A 12 -1.10 2.40 -5.05
C ASN A 12 -1.18 3.78 -5.73
N ILE A 13 -1.28 4.84 -4.95
CA ILE A 13 -1.36 6.22 -5.44
C ILE A 13 0.00 6.90 -5.56
N GLY A 14 1.06 6.23 -5.08
CA GLY A 14 2.45 6.62 -5.31
C GLY A 14 3.00 7.70 -4.38
N TYR A 15 4.29 7.93 -4.47
CA TYR A 15 5.04 9.00 -3.82
C TYR A 15 5.49 10.00 -4.89
N TRP A 16 5.19 11.29 -4.69
CA TRP A 16 5.30 12.36 -5.67
C TRP A 16 6.29 13.44 -5.24
N PRO A 17 7.58 13.17 -5.18
CA PRO A 17 8.55 14.26 -5.00
C PRO A 17 8.56 15.20 -6.21
N PRO A 18 9.08 16.44 -6.07
CA PRO A 18 9.17 17.37 -7.18
C PRO A 18 9.83 16.77 -8.42
N GLY A 19 9.20 16.93 -9.58
CA GLY A 19 9.69 16.39 -10.85
C GLY A 19 9.10 15.04 -11.24
N THR A 20 8.22 14.44 -10.42
CA THR A 20 7.47 13.24 -10.80
C THR A 20 6.52 13.52 -11.96
N LEU A 21 6.61 12.73 -13.02
CA LEU A 21 5.90 13.00 -14.29
C LEU A 21 4.53 12.33 -14.36
N ASP A 22 4.42 11.10 -13.85
CA ASP A 22 3.20 10.29 -14.00
C ASP A 22 2.99 9.33 -12.83
N GLN A 23 1.85 8.64 -12.85
CA GLN A 23 1.43 7.70 -11.82
C GLN A 23 2.35 6.48 -11.71
N ASN A 24 2.86 5.96 -12.84
CA ASN A 24 3.76 4.79 -12.80
C ASN A 24 5.06 5.15 -12.09
N GLN A 25 5.64 6.30 -12.44
CA GLN A 25 6.85 6.81 -11.77
C GLN A 25 6.61 7.05 -10.28
N ALA A 26 5.46 7.63 -9.90
CA ALA A 26 5.11 7.85 -8.51
C ALA A 26 5.00 6.53 -7.73
N SER A 27 4.38 5.50 -8.34
CA SER A 27 4.24 4.17 -7.74
C SER A 27 5.61 3.48 -7.56
N GLU A 28 6.49 3.61 -8.54
CA GLU A 28 7.86 3.11 -8.45
C GLU A 28 8.65 3.82 -7.34
N GLN A 29 8.54 5.14 -7.27
CA GLN A 29 9.21 5.96 -6.25
C GLN A 29 8.73 5.64 -4.84
N LEU A 30 7.44 5.31 -4.64
CA LEU A 30 6.94 4.86 -3.34
C LEU A 30 7.60 3.55 -2.92
N GLN A 31 7.72 2.59 -3.85
CA GLN A 31 8.39 1.33 -3.56
C GLN A 31 9.88 1.55 -3.25
N ASP A 32 10.57 2.39 -4.02
CA ASP A 32 11.98 2.72 -3.77
C ASP A 32 12.17 3.40 -2.42
N TYR A 33 11.26 4.32 -2.07
CA TYR A 33 11.26 4.98 -0.76
C TYR A 33 11.18 3.96 0.38
N LEU A 34 10.24 3.01 0.29
CA LEU A 34 10.11 1.92 1.27
C LEU A 34 11.34 1.02 1.31
N LEU A 35 11.88 0.64 0.15
CA LEU A 35 13.06 -0.21 0.06
C LEU A 35 14.33 0.45 0.65
N ASN A 36 14.41 1.79 0.75
CA ASN A 36 15.52 2.46 1.41
C ASN A 36 15.61 2.17 2.91
N TYR A 37 14.50 1.76 3.55
CA TYR A 37 14.49 1.31 4.95
C TYR A 37 14.99 -0.13 5.13
N ILE A 38 15.21 -0.88 4.04
CA ILE A 38 15.83 -2.20 4.04
C ILE A 38 17.30 -2.02 3.64
N PRO A 39 18.26 -2.02 4.59
CA PRO A 39 19.65 -1.65 4.31
C PRO A 39 20.35 -2.63 3.37
N GLU A 40 20.01 -3.94 3.48
CA GLU A 40 20.56 -4.98 2.63
C GLU A 40 19.43 -5.73 1.93
N LYS A 41 19.41 -5.66 0.58
CA LYS A 41 18.43 -6.38 -0.26
C LYS A 41 18.89 -7.82 -0.44
N LYS A 42 18.81 -8.60 0.63
CA LYS A 42 19.24 -10.02 0.66
C LYS A 42 18.22 -10.88 1.41
N GLY A 43 18.35 -12.20 1.24
CA GLY A 43 17.46 -13.16 1.88
C GLY A 43 16.06 -13.14 1.25
N ARG A 44 15.06 -13.57 1.99
CA ARG A 44 13.67 -13.72 1.54
C ARG A 44 12.87 -12.46 1.83
N ILE A 45 12.16 -11.98 0.80
CA ILE A 45 11.21 -10.85 0.94
C ILE A 45 9.79 -11.30 0.63
N LEU A 46 8.83 -10.83 1.42
CA LEU A 46 7.40 -11.04 1.22
C LEU A 46 6.71 -9.73 0.80
N ASP A 47 6.02 -9.76 -0.34
CA ASP A 47 5.11 -8.70 -0.81
C ASP A 47 3.69 -9.05 -0.36
N VAL A 48 3.17 -8.33 0.64
CA VAL A 48 1.85 -8.58 1.22
C VAL A 48 0.80 -7.74 0.51
N ALA A 49 -0.28 -8.39 0.07
CA ALA A 49 -1.34 -7.80 -0.74
C ALA A 49 -0.81 -7.24 -2.08
N CYS A 50 -0.02 -8.03 -2.78
CA CYS A 50 0.76 -7.69 -3.97
C CYS A 50 -0.04 -7.14 -5.17
N GLY A 51 -1.37 -7.10 -5.09
CA GLY A 51 -2.25 -6.62 -6.15
C GLY A 51 -2.05 -7.41 -7.45
N LEU A 52 -1.87 -6.70 -8.56
CA LEU A 52 -1.66 -7.32 -9.87
C LEU A 52 -0.20 -7.77 -10.11
N GLY A 53 0.71 -7.54 -9.15
CA GLY A 53 2.09 -8.01 -9.21
C GLY A 53 3.12 -7.00 -9.70
N ALA A 54 2.77 -5.74 -9.92
CA ALA A 54 3.73 -4.73 -10.35
C ALA A 54 4.84 -4.48 -9.29
N THR A 55 4.46 -4.41 -8.01
CA THR A 55 5.41 -4.32 -6.89
C THR A 55 6.31 -5.55 -6.85
N THR A 56 5.73 -6.75 -6.91
CA THR A 56 6.47 -8.02 -6.93
C THR A 56 7.45 -8.10 -8.09
N ARG A 57 7.02 -7.75 -9.32
CA ARG A 57 7.89 -7.69 -10.50
C ARG A 57 9.09 -6.78 -10.27
N ARG A 58 8.87 -5.65 -9.63
CA ARG A 58 9.95 -4.69 -9.38
C ARG A 58 10.93 -5.17 -8.30
N LEU A 59 10.48 -5.98 -7.34
CA LEU A 59 11.37 -6.63 -6.37
C LEU A 59 12.40 -7.54 -7.05
N LEU A 60 12.09 -8.13 -8.21
CA LEU A 60 13.02 -8.96 -8.99
C LEU A 60 14.24 -8.18 -9.51
N LYS A 61 14.23 -6.84 -9.47
CA LYS A 61 15.41 -6.02 -9.76
C LYS A 61 16.44 -6.04 -8.62
N HIS A 62 16.03 -6.45 -7.42
CA HIS A 62 16.81 -6.39 -6.19
C HIS A 62 17.06 -7.76 -5.54
N TYR A 63 16.17 -8.73 -5.81
CA TYR A 63 16.19 -10.07 -5.22
C TYR A 63 16.11 -11.14 -6.30
N PRO A 64 16.83 -12.29 -6.16
CA PRO A 64 16.58 -13.47 -6.97
C PRO A 64 15.11 -13.90 -6.85
N ALA A 65 14.52 -14.38 -7.94
CA ALA A 65 13.08 -14.69 -7.99
C ALA A 65 12.65 -15.73 -6.95
N GLU A 66 13.50 -16.72 -6.70
CA GLU A 66 13.30 -17.76 -5.66
C GLU A 66 13.27 -17.22 -4.24
N ASN A 67 13.72 -15.98 -4.03
CA ASN A 67 13.70 -15.29 -2.75
C ASN A 67 12.54 -14.28 -2.61
N VAL A 68 11.71 -14.14 -3.64
CA VAL A 68 10.56 -13.24 -3.66
C VAL A 68 9.27 -14.02 -3.47
N TRP A 69 8.53 -13.67 -2.44
CA TRP A 69 7.23 -14.22 -2.11
C TRP A 69 6.18 -13.12 -2.25
N ALA A 70 4.99 -13.48 -2.71
CA ALA A 70 3.88 -12.57 -2.87
C ALA A 70 2.58 -13.23 -2.44
N ILE A 71 1.77 -12.53 -1.65
CA ILE A 71 0.47 -13.02 -1.22
C ILE A 71 -0.64 -12.02 -1.54
N ASN A 72 -1.80 -12.53 -1.84
CA ASN A 72 -3.03 -11.77 -1.99
C ASN A 72 -4.25 -12.68 -1.74
N ILE A 73 -5.34 -12.14 -1.26
CA ILE A 73 -6.58 -12.89 -1.05
C ILE A 73 -7.31 -13.21 -2.38
N SER A 74 -7.05 -12.46 -3.44
CA SER A 74 -7.67 -12.64 -4.76
C SER A 74 -6.85 -13.58 -5.65
N GLU A 75 -7.43 -14.73 -5.98
CA GLU A 75 -6.83 -15.69 -6.92
C GLU A 75 -6.52 -15.05 -8.27
N LYS A 76 -7.43 -14.24 -8.81
CA LYS A 76 -7.24 -13.51 -10.08
C LYS A 76 -6.03 -12.58 -10.05
N GLN A 77 -5.77 -11.92 -8.91
CA GLN A 77 -4.60 -11.05 -8.76
C GLN A 77 -3.33 -11.87 -8.63
N ILE A 78 -3.36 -13.01 -7.98
CA ILE A 78 -2.22 -13.95 -7.91
C ILE A 78 -1.88 -14.53 -9.27
N GLU A 79 -2.86 -14.85 -10.12
CA GLU A 79 -2.62 -15.27 -11.51
C GLU A 79 -1.91 -14.18 -12.32
N SER A 80 -2.33 -12.92 -12.16
CA SER A 80 -1.63 -11.77 -12.75
C SER A 80 -0.20 -11.66 -12.24
N THR A 81 0.00 -11.80 -10.93
CA THR A 81 1.34 -11.74 -10.30
C THR A 81 2.25 -12.84 -10.84
N ARG A 82 1.77 -14.07 -11.00
CA ARG A 82 2.55 -15.18 -11.59
C ARG A 82 3.01 -14.86 -13.01
N THR A 83 2.17 -14.16 -13.77
CA THR A 83 2.48 -13.72 -15.13
C THR A 83 3.50 -12.58 -15.17
N LEU A 84 3.33 -11.57 -14.31
CA LEU A 84 4.16 -10.36 -14.29
C LEU A 84 5.50 -10.54 -13.58
N ALA A 85 5.58 -11.44 -12.60
CA ALA A 85 6.77 -11.72 -11.80
C ALA A 85 7.12 -13.23 -11.86
N PRO A 86 7.55 -13.74 -13.03
CA PRO A 86 7.82 -15.17 -13.20
C PRO A 86 8.96 -15.64 -12.29
N GLY A 87 8.79 -16.84 -11.74
CA GLY A 87 9.78 -17.48 -10.86
C GLY A 87 9.66 -17.09 -9.37
N CYS A 88 8.82 -16.13 -9.00
CA CYS A 88 8.51 -15.85 -7.60
C CYS A 88 7.46 -16.84 -7.05
N HIS A 89 7.34 -16.88 -5.72
CA HIS A 89 6.34 -17.70 -5.01
C HIS A 89 5.07 -16.88 -4.77
N ALA A 90 4.11 -16.92 -5.71
CA ALA A 90 2.84 -16.19 -5.61
C ALA A 90 1.72 -17.12 -5.10
N LEU A 91 1.14 -16.80 -3.92
CA LEU A 91 0.19 -17.64 -3.20
C LEU A 91 -1.10 -16.88 -2.87
N VAL A 92 -2.23 -17.57 -2.98
CA VAL A 92 -3.50 -17.06 -2.41
C VAL A 92 -3.45 -17.24 -0.90
N MET A 93 -3.46 -16.12 -0.17
CA MET A 93 -3.35 -16.13 1.29
C MET A 93 -3.91 -14.85 1.89
N ASN A 94 -4.55 -14.98 3.06
CA ASN A 94 -5.01 -13.82 3.84
C ASN A 94 -3.85 -13.22 4.64
N ALA A 95 -3.68 -11.91 4.58
CA ALA A 95 -2.61 -11.18 5.28
C ALA A 95 -2.73 -11.21 6.82
N VAL A 96 -3.91 -11.57 7.36
CA VAL A 96 -4.15 -11.66 8.81
C VAL A 96 -4.22 -13.12 9.31
N GLU A 97 -3.85 -14.07 8.47
CA GLU A 97 -3.82 -15.52 8.75
C GLU A 97 -2.70 -16.17 7.94
N MET A 98 -1.49 -15.64 8.05
CA MET A 98 -0.35 -16.12 7.26
C MET A 98 0.18 -17.46 7.80
N THR A 99 0.21 -18.48 6.95
CA THR A 99 0.59 -19.87 7.32
C THR A 99 2.08 -20.15 7.15
N PHE A 100 2.91 -19.12 6.99
CA PHE A 100 4.36 -19.29 6.95
C PHE A 100 4.94 -19.70 8.31
N GLU A 101 6.08 -20.38 8.26
CA GLU A 101 6.87 -20.72 9.46
C GLU A 101 7.36 -19.45 10.17
N ASP A 102 7.60 -19.56 11.46
CA ASP A 102 8.21 -18.50 12.25
C ASP A 102 9.62 -18.19 11.75
N ALA A 103 10.03 -16.93 11.80
CA ALA A 103 11.36 -16.48 11.40
C ALA A 103 11.77 -16.93 9.98
N PHE A 104 10.84 -16.85 9.02
CA PHE A 104 11.07 -17.30 7.65
C PHE A 104 11.61 -16.19 6.73
N PHE A 105 11.13 -14.94 6.91
CA PHE A 105 11.47 -13.81 6.05
C PHE A 105 12.52 -12.87 6.65
N ASP A 106 13.37 -12.32 5.78
CA ASP A 106 14.32 -11.28 6.15
C ASP A 106 13.65 -9.88 6.06
N SER A 107 12.70 -9.73 5.14
CA SER A 107 11.97 -8.47 4.96
C SER A 107 10.52 -8.72 4.53
N ILE A 108 9.63 -7.80 4.90
CA ILE A 108 8.23 -7.77 4.46
C ILE A 108 7.94 -6.36 3.94
N ILE A 109 7.26 -6.26 2.79
CA ILE A 109 6.74 -5.02 2.23
C ILE A 109 5.22 -5.12 2.09
N CYS A 110 4.50 -4.03 2.43
CA CYS A 110 3.05 -3.93 2.26
C CYS A 110 2.70 -2.51 1.79
N ILE A 111 2.20 -2.36 0.58
CA ILE A 111 1.95 -1.05 -0.02
C ILE A 111 0.45 -0.77 -0.10
N GLU A 112 0.00 0.24 0.68
CA GLU A 112 -1.37 0.77 0.65
C GLU A 112 -2.46 -0.30 0.75
N ALA A 113 -2.32 -1.22 1.69
CA ALA A 113 -3.26 -2.32 1.85
C ALA A 113 -3.72 -2.55 3.31
N ALA A 114 -2.93 -2.18 4.32
CA ALA A 114 -3.20 -2.55 5.70
C ALA A 114 -4.50 -1.95 6.26
N PHE A 115 -4.96 -0.83 5.73
CA PHE A 115 -6.26 -0.25 6.11
C PHE A 115 -7.47 -1.12 5.71
N HIS A 116 -7.29 -2.05 4.78
CA HIS A 116 -8.32 -3.02 4.37
C HIS A 116 -8.35 -4.31 5.22
N PHE A 117 -7.34 -4.54 6.04
CA PHE A 117 -7.19 -5.82 6.76
C PHE A 117 -8.12 -5.94 7.97
N GLU A 118 -8.42 -7.17 8.40
CA GLU A 118 -9.18 -7.53 9.60
C GLU A 118 -8.30 -8.17 10.69
N THR A 119 -7.38 -7.48 11.34
CA THR A 119 -7.14 -6.04 11.42
C THR A 119 -5.66 -5.74 11.15
N ARG A 120 -5.21 -4.45 11.21
CA ARG A 120 -3.78 -4.10 11.24
C ARG A 120 -3.03 -4.83 12.34
N ARG A 121 -3.63 -4.96 13.53
CA ARG A 121 -3.02 -5.68 14.67
C ARG A 121 -2.71 -7.13 14.30
N LYS A 122 -3.66 -7.90 13.79
CA LYS A 122 -3.44 -9.29 13.38
C LYS A 122 -2.38 -9.41 12.29
N PHE A 123 -2.40 -8.51 11.31
CA PHE A 123 -1.36 -8.46 10.29
C PHE A 123 0.02 -8.21 10.90
N LEU A 124 0.16 -7.25 11.80
CA LEU A 124 1.43 -6.94 12.46
C LEU A 124 1.92 -8.08 13.35
N GLU A 125 1.02 -8.77 14.08
CA GLU A 125 1.32 -9.95 14.88
C GLU A 125 1.87 -11.08 14.01
N ASP A 126 1.23 -11.39 12.88
CA ASP A 126 1.71 -12.37 11.93
C ASP A 126 3.03 -11.94 11.26
N ALA A 127 3.16 -10.68 10.84
CA ALA A 127 4.39 -10.15 10.27
C ALA A 127 5.55 -10.24 11.27
N GLN A 128 5.32 -9.90 12.54
CA GLN A 128 6.32 -10.03 13.60
C GLN A 128 6.73 -11.49 13.80
N ARG A 129 5.78 -12.43 13.81
CA ARG A 129 6.04 -13.86 13.96
C ARG A 129 6.93 -14.41 12.84
N ILE A 130 6.57 -14.15 11.58
CA ILE A 130 7.24 -14.72 10.39
C ILE A 130 8.55 -14.01 10.01
N LEU A 131 8.81 -12.78 10.51
CA LEU A 131 10.11 -12.14 10.36
C LEU A 131 11.17 -12.83 11.19
N LYS A 132 12.39 -12.93 10.67
CA LYS A 132 13.60 -13.32 11.42
C LYS A 132 13.95 -12.24 12.45
N PRO A 133 14.67 -12.58 13.53
CA PRO A 133 15.29 -11.58 14.39
C PRO A 133 16.14 -10.58 13.57
N GLY A 134 15.90 -9.27 13.76
CA GLY A 134 16.53 -8.20 12.96
C GLY A 134 15.92 -8.01 11.57
N GLY A 135 14.91 -8.80 11.19
CA GLY A 135 14.14 -8.62 9.96
C GLY A 135 13.27 -7.37 9.99
N ARG A 136 12.95 -6.83 8.82
CA ARG A 136 12.24 -5.55 8.70
C ARG A 136 10.89 -5.66 8.02
N LEU A 137 9.91 -4.97 8.60
CA LEU A 137 8.64 -4.65 7.96
C LEU A 137 8.70 -3.20 7.47
N VAL A 138 8.40 -2.99 6.18
CA VAL A 138 8.19 -1.66 5.60
C VAL A 138 6.83 -1.58 4.96
N LEU A 139 6.09 -0.51 5.20
CA LEU A 139 4.76 -0.35 4.61
C LEU A 139 4.41 1.12 4.34
N SER A 140 3.48 1.34 3.41
CA SER A 140 2.70 2.57 3.31
C SER A 140 1.23 2.29 3.61
N ASP A 141 0.57 3.24 4.27
CA ASP A 141 -0.80 3.10 4.73
C ASP A 141 -1.48 4.45 4.84
N THR A 142 -2.79 4.46 5.04
CA THR A 142 -3.55 5.69 5.33
C THR A 142 -4.38 5.53 6.60
N LEU A 143 -4.50 6.61 7.33
CA LEU A 143 -5.41 6.72 8.46
C LEU A 143 -6.66 7.50 8.02
N PHE A 144 -7.77 7.26 8.68
CA PHE A 144 -9.02 7.93 8.37
C PHE A 144 -9.36 8.97 9.42
N SER A 145 -9.80 10.13 8.98
CA SER A 145 -10.20 11.23 9.84
C SER A 145 -11.52 10.93 10.57
N ALA A 146 -11.84 11.71 11.62
CA ALA A 146 -13.13 11.62 12.28
C ALA A 146 -14.32 11.93 11.34
N ALA A 147 -14.11 12.72 10.28
CA ALA A 147 -15.11 13.01 9.26
C ALA A 147 -15.55 11.77 8.49
N ALA A 148 -14.72 10.74 8.41
CA ALA A 148 -15.04 9.47 7.76
C ALA A 148 -16.30 8.79 8.31
N ARG A 149 -16.65 9.03 9.57
CA ARG A 149 -17.87 8.47 10.21
C ARG A 149 -19.18 8.93 9.57
N HIS A 150 -19.15 10.00 8.77
CA HIS A 150 -20.31 10.61 8.13
C HIS A 150 -20.30 10.48 6.61
N THR A 151 -19.46 9.62 6.06
CA THR A 151 -19.32 9.45 4.60
C THR A 151 -20.55 8.84 3.96
N GLN A 152 -20.80 9.22 2.70
CA GLN A 152 -21.75 8.53 1.80
C GLN A 152 -21.16 7.23 1.22
N PHE A 153 -19.86 6.97 1.44
CA PHE A 153 -19.14 5.79 0.93
C PHE A 153 -18.60 4.90 2.05
N PRO A 154 -19.47 4.35 2.94
CA PRO A 154 -19.02 3.55 4.09
C PRO A 154 -18.23 2.30 3.70
N GLN A 155 -18.41 1.80 2.46
CA GLN A 155 -17.67 0.66 1.92
C GLN A 155 -16.17 0.96 1.68
N LEU A 156 -15.76 2.22 1.72
CA LEU A 156 -14.35 2.63 1.58
C LEU A 156 -13.63 2.72 2.93
N LEU A 157 -14.38 2.64 4.03
CA LEU A 157 -13.81 2.73 5.37
C LEU A 157 -13.21 1.40 5.82
N PRO A 158 -12.17 1.44 6.66
CA PRO A 158 -11.75 0.25 7.40
C PRO A 158 -12.85 -0.21 8.36
N SER A 159 -12.77 -1.46 8.80
CA SER A 159 -13.62 -1.93 9.90
C SER A 159 -13.38 -1.06 11.15
N PRO A 160 -14.38 -0.91 12.05
CA PRO A 160 -14.22 -0.13 13.28
C PRO A 160 -13.02 -0.57 14.11
N GLU A 161 -12.74 -1.87 14.17
CA GLU A 161 -11.61 -2.46 14.89
C GLU A 161 -10.25 -2.12 14.26
N ASN A 162 -10.27 -1.72 12.98
CA ASN A 162 -9.06 -1.33 12.24
C ASN A 162 -8.85 0.19 12.19
N HIS A 163 -9.72 0.97 12.86
CA HIS A 163 -9.58 2.42 12.91
C HIS A 163 -8.42 2.83 13.85
N LEU A 164 -7.59 3.75 13.39
CA LEU A 164 -6.52 4.38 14.17
C LEU A 164 -6.69 5.89 14.13
N GLU A 165 -6.57 6.52 15.29
CA GLU A 165 -6.86 7.95 15.46
C GLU A 165 -5.68 8.86 15.07
N SER A 166 -4.44 8.34 15.09
CA SER A 166 -3.25 9.17 14.88
C SER A 166 -2.03 8.35 14.46
N VAL A 167 -1.01 9.05 13.98
CA VAL A 167 0.33 8.49 13.70
C VAL A 167 0.95 7.89 14.96
N ASP A 168 0.76 8.53 16.11
CA ASP A 168 1.27 8.02 17.39
C ASP A 168 0.55 6.74 17.83
N ALA A 169 -0.77 6.65 17.60
CA ALA A 169 -1.51 5.40 17.84
C ALA A 169 -1.00 4.25 16.94
N TYR A 170 -0.62 4.56 15.70
CA TYR A 170 -0.03 3.57 14.81
C TYR A 170 1.35 3.11 15.27
N ARG A 171 2.24 4.06 15.66
CA ARG A 171 3.55 3.74 16.23
C ARG A 171 3.41 2.85 17.45
N LYS A 172 2.51 3.22 18.38
CA LYS A 172 2.23 2.45 19.59
C LYS A 172 1.74 1.03 19.28
N LEU A 173 0.91 0.86 18.24
CA LEU A 173 0.46 -0.46 17.81
C LEU A 173 1.63 -1.37 17.40
N PHE A 174 2.62 -0.86 16.64
CA PHE A 174 3.83 -1.61 16.33
C PHE A 174 4.61 -2.03 17.58
N GLU A 175 4.79 -1.10 18.51
CA GLU A 175 5.53 -1.34 19.77
C GLU A 175 4.80 -2.37 20.65
N GLU A 176 3.48 -2.30 20.76
CA GLU A 176 2.65 -3.26 21.49
C GLU A 176 2.73 -4.69 20.92
N VAL A 177 2.87 -4.82 19.61
CA VAL A 177 3.06 -6.13 18.94
C VAL A 177 4.49 -6.67 19.13
N GLY A 178 5.43 -5.83 19.56
CA GLY A 178 6.81 -6.23 19.86
C GLY A 178 7.84 -5.83 18.80
N PHE A 179 7.50 -4.97 17.86
CA PHE A 179 8.46 -4.36 16.96
C PHE A 179 9.33 -3.32 17.68
N ARG A 180 10.55 -3.13 17.17
CA ARG A 180 11.53 -2.16 17.66
C ARG A 180 11.91 -1.18 16.56
N SER A 181 12.67 -0.14 16.92
CA SER A 181 13.17 0.87 15.95
C SER A 181 12.06 1.39 15.04
N VAL A 182 10.86 1.61 15.62
CA VAL A 182 9.67 1.98 14.87
C VAL A 182 9.77 3.42 14.38
N VAL A 183 9.75 3.59 13.06
CA VAL A 183 9.64 4.87 12.38
C VAL A 183 8.28 4.93 11.70
N VAL A 184 7.51 6.00 11.93
CA VAL A 184 6.28 6.29 11.20
C VAL A 184 6.34 7.74 10.77
N GLU A 185 6.41 7.97 9.46
CA GLU A 185 6.48 9.29 8.84
C GLU A 185 5.18 9.64 8.15
N GLU A 186 4.68 10.85 8.39
CA GLU A 186 3.52 11.37 7.67
C GLU A 186 3.96 12.04 6.37
N LEU A 187 3.44 11.56 5.23
CA LEU A 187 3.80 12.00 3.89
C LEU A 187 2.58 12.41 3.05
N ARG A 188 1.48 12.84 3.68
CA ARG A 188 0.24 13.23 2.98
C ARG A 188 0.49 14.26 1.87
N ASP A 189 1.39 15.21 2.10
CA ASP A 189 1.74 16.26 1.15
C ASP A 189 2.51 15.76 -0.08
N LEU A 190 3.13 14.59 0.02
CA LEU A 190 3.91 13.95 -1.06
C LEU A 190 3.28 12.67 -1.61
N ILE A 191 2.18 12.21 -1.02
CA ILE A 191 1.42 11.03 -1.48
C ILE A 191 0.04 11.45 -1.94
N TRP A 192 -0.84 11.84 -1.00
CA TRP A 192 -2.24 12.10 -1.30
C TRP A 192 -2.49 13.39 -2.10
N LYS A 193 -1.93 14.53 -1.65
CA LYS A 193 -2.20 15.82 -2.29
C LYS A 193 -1.84 15.87 -3.78
N PRO A 194 -0.63 15.45 -4.21
CA PRO A 194 -0.28 15.46 -5.63
C PRO A 194 -1.14 14.51 -6.44
N HIS A 195 -1.43 13.31 -5.91
CA HIS A 195 -2.34 12.36 -6.55
C HIS A 195 -3.73 12.93 -6.73
N PHE A 196 -4.29 13.55 -5.68
CA PHE A 196 -5.60 14.23 -5.74
C PHE A 196 -5.63 15.32 -6.82
N LEU A 197 -4.64 16.21 -6.85
CA LEU A 197 -4.55 17.25 -7.84
C LEU A 197 -4.43 16.69 -9.26
N ARG A 198 -3.60 15.65 -9.44
CA ARG A 198 -3.45 14.97 -10.73
C ARG A 198 -4.77 14.34 -11.18
N PHE A 199 -5.48 13.67 -10.28
CA PHE A 199 -6.78 13.08 -10.58
C PHE A 199 -7.79 14.13 -11.04
N VAL A 200 -7.92 15.24 -10.29
CA VAL A 200 -8.81 16.37 -10.64
C VAL A 200 -8.44 16.93 -12.01
N THR A 201 -7.15 17.12 -12.28
CA THR A 201 -6.67 17.62 -13.58
C THR A 201 -7.07 16.67 -14.72
N VAL A 202 -6.78 15.39 -14.59
CA VAL A 202 -7.12 14.38 -15.62
C VAL A 202 -8.62 14.31 -15.88
N LEU A 203 -9.46 14.40 -14.83
CA LEU A 203 -10.91 14.43 -15.01
C LEU A 203 -11.36 15.65 -15.86
N HIS A 204 -10.78 16.82 -15.63
CA HIS A 204 -11.12 18.02 -16.41
C HIS A 204 -10.62 17.92 -17.86
N GLU A 205 -9.41 17.40 -18.07
CA GLU A 205 -8.87 17.13 -19.41
C GLU A 205 -9.80 16.19 -20.20
N ARG A 206 -10.20 15.06 -19.63
CA ARG A 206 -11.11 14.10 -20.25
C ARG A 206 -12.49 14.66 -20.54
N PHE A 207 -12.99 15.56 -19.68
CA PHE A 207 -14.24 16.25 -19.94
C PHE A 207 -14.10 17.27 -21.10
N ALA A 208 -13.01 18.02 -21.15
CA ALA A 208 -12.72 18.95 -22.23
C ALA A 208 -12.60 18.23 -23.59
N ASP A 209 -11.97 17.04 -23.59
CA ASP A 209 -11.81 16.17 -24.76
C ASP A 209 -13.08 15.38 -25.10
N ARG A 210 -14.17 15.57 -24.35
CA ARG A 210 -15.47 14.90 -24.54
C ARG A 210 -15.42 13.38 -24.34
N GLU A 211 -14.44 12.86 -23.64
CA GLU A 211 -14.34 11.44 -23.29
C GLU A 211 -15.30 11.05 -22.17
N ILE A 212 -15.64 12.01 -21.30
CA ILE A 212 -16.63 11.83 -20.23
C ILE A 212 -17.68 12.94 -20.27
N GLY A 213 -18.89 12.62 -19.82
CA GLY A 213 -19.97 13.59 -19.69
C GLY A 213 -19.94 14.37 -18.38
N ILE A 214 -20.73 15.46 -18.29
CA ILE A 214 -20.79 16.32 -17.08
C ILE A 214 -21.22 15.53 -15.83
N VAL A 215 -22.15 14.61 -15.94
CA VAL A 215 -22.62 13.79 -14.81
C VAL A 215 -21.47 12.96 -14.26
N GLN A 216 -20.74 12.26 -15.12
CA GLN A 216 -19.59 11.44 -14.71
C GLN A 216 -18.46 12.28 -14.12
N LEU A 217 -18.20 13.46 -14.66
CA LEU A 217 -17.25 14.42 -14.07
C LEU A 217 -17.66 14.77 -12.64
N MET A 218 -18.93 15.21 -12.44
CA MET A 218 -19.43 15.66 -11.14
C MET A 218 -19.43 14.53 -10.09
N GLU A 219 -19.85 13.31 -10.48
CA GLU A 219 -19.83 12.14 -9.58
C GLU A 219 -18.41 11.78 -9.12
N ASN A 220 -17.45 11.76 -10.05
CA ASN A 220 -16.07 11.44 -9.70
C ASN A 220 -15.42 12.56 -8.85
N LEU A 221 -15.68 13.83 -9.15
CA LEU A 221 -15.20 14.94 -8.32
C LEU A 221 -15.79 14.87 -6.91
N ALA A 222 -17.11 14.68 -6.78
CA ALA A 222 -17.77 14.57 -5.49
C ALA A 222 -17.16 13.43 -4.66
N MET A 223 -16.96 12.26 -5.24
CA MET A 223 -16.32 11.12 -4.57
C MET A 223 -14.89 11.45 -4.10
N TYR A 224 -14.07 12.10 -4.96
CA TYR A 224 -12.69 12.41 -4.59
C TYR A 224 -12.55 13.52 -3.54
N TYR A 225 -13.41 14.53 -3.58
CA TYR A 225 -13.48 15.55 -2.53
C TYR A 225 -13.94 14.95 -1.19
N GLU A 226 -14.84 14.00 -1.21
CA GLU A 226 -15.25 13.29 0.00
C GLU A 226 -14.11 12.37 0.51
N LEU A 227 -13.38 11.68 -0.38
CA LEU A 227 -12.18 10.94 -0.02
C LEU A 227 -11.12 11.84 0.62
N ASP A 228 -10.89 13.05 0.09
CA ASP A 228 -9.96 14.00 0.70
C ASP A 228 -10.37 14.41 2.12
N ALA A 229 -11.66 14.63 2.33
CA ALA A 229 -12.20 14.95 3.66
C ALA A 229 -12.12 13.77 4.66
N MET A 230 -12.24 12.54 4.16
CA MET A 230 -12.18 11.32 4.97
C MET A 230 -10.76 10.87 5.28
N THR A 231 -9.82 11.05 4.36
CA THR A 231 -8.44 10.62 4.56
C THR A 231 -7.70 11.56 5.51
N GLY A 232 -7.09 10.97 6.52
CA GLY A 232 -6.18 11.66 7.44
C GLY A 232 -4.71 11.55 6.97
N PRO A 233 -3.79 11.23 7.90
CA PRO A 233 -2.40 11.01 7.57
C PRO A 233 -2.20 9.88 6.56
N TRP A 234 -1.36 10.12 5.57
CA TRP A 234 -0.74 9.09 4.76
C TRP A 234 0.65 8.85 5.30
N VAL A 235 0.95 7.60 5.60
CA VAL A 235 2.15 7.25 6.35
C VAL A 235 3.01 6.24 5.59
N VAL A 236 4.30 6.35 5.85
CA VAL A 236 5.28 5.30 5.61
C VAL A 236 5.77 4.82 6.97
N ALA A 237 5.80 3.54 7.18
CA ALA A 237 6.30 2.95 8.42
C ALA A 237 7.38 1.92 8.14
N CYS A 238 8.38 1.89 9.03
CA CYS A 238 9.42 0.87 9.09
C CYS A 238 9.58 0.41 10.53
N ALA A 239 9.71 -0.90 10.74
CA ALA A 239 9.94 -1.47 12.05
C ALA A 239 10.83 -2.72 11.96
N GLU A 240 11.58 -3.01 13.02
CA GLU A 240 12.48 -4.16 13.14
C GLU A 240 11.93 -5.15 14.18
N LYS A 241 12.01 -6.45 13.88
CA LYS A 241 11.70 -7.52 14.82
C LYS A 241 12.75 -7.68 15.90
#